data_cde940158133597c888dfb3f4cf5f573
#
_entry.id   cde940158133597c888dfb3f4cf5f573
#
_cell.length_a   1.000
_cell.length_b   1.000
_cell.length_c   1.000
_cell.angle_alpha   90.00
_cell.angle_beta   90.00
_cell.angle_gamma   90.00
#
_symmetry.space_group_name_H-M   'P 1'
#
loop_
_entity.id
_entity.type
_entity.pdbx_description
1 polymer ?
#
loop_
_entity_poly.entity_id
_entity_poly.type
_entity_poly.pdbx_seq_one_letter_code
_entity_poly.pdbx_strand_id
1 'polypeptide(L)'
;ILNYLNNESISDYENLYISPGIQLKKYFSVSNLGKLNYISDLDLFFQNNKSLKIGVTGTNGKSTLVNYLNQTLNTVSSSVALGNIGNPLLDNINHTKKYTVIEASSFQLEKMKKNHFDFSIITNIQNDHIDFHGNYENYKNAKLKICSEKGKTIFCTTDDYQAIAKGFVLGIEPTLNVEKLNLSNLPFRLQKISSGIINDSKSTNSASLLYAINKLNFRGDLIICGNPNKENYKELHIKGPRRVFIYGKHRNELLNILKHENISTFVNLDEIFNILKNDKNKDILFSPGNPSGNDYSNFIERGQHFNNLKEKYFD
;
A
#
# COMPACT_ATOMS: atom_id res chain seq x y z
N ILE A 1 -22.42 16.75 4.39
CA ILE A 1 -22.79 16.31 5.75
C ILE A 1 -21.85 16.91 6.79
N LEU A 2 -20.53 16.81 6.63
CA LEU A 2 -19.55 17.32 7.62
C LEU A 2 -19.63 18.85 7.84
N ASN A 3 -20.11 19.63 6.87
CA ASN A 3 -20.27 21.09 7.02
C ASN A 3 -21.45 21.49 7.93
N TYR A 4 -22.31 20.56 8.31
CA TYR A 4 -23.46 20.78 9.21
C TYR A 4 -23.22 20.30 10.63
N LEU A 5 -22.09 19.62 10.90
CA LEU A 5 -21.75 19.18 12.24
C LEU A 5 -20.98 20.29 12.95
N ASN A 6 -21.68 21.23 13.55
CA ASN A 6 -21.10 22.17 14.51
C ASN A 6 -20.90 21.47 15.87
N ASN A 7 -20.13 22.10 16.76
CA ASN A 7 -19.76 21.53 18.06
C ASN A 7 -20.98 21.22 18.96
N GLU A 8 -22.10 21.89 18.75
CA GLU A 8 -23.33 21.71 19.56
C GLU A 8 -24.12 20.48 19.12
N SER A 9 -24.20 20.21 17.80
CA SER A 9 -24.96 19.05 17.28
C SER A 9 -24.27 17.71 17.50
N ILE A 10 -22.97 17.68 17.77
CA ILE A 10 -22.21 16.43 17.99
C ILE A 10 -22.37 15.92 19.41
N SER A 11 -22.58 16.82 20.38
CA SER A 11 -22.85 16.43 21.78
C SER A 11 -24.14 15.62 21.95
N ASP A 12 -25.03 15.66 20.97
CA ASP A 12 -26.30 14.94 20.97
C ASP A 12 -26.16 13.45 20.62
N TYR A 13 -24.98 13.04 20.16
CA TYR A 13 -24.69 11.64 19.79
C TYR A 13 -23.83 10.95 20.85
N GLU A 14 -24.31 9.79 21.32
CA GLU A 14 -23.56 8.97 22.28
C GLU A 14 -22.27 8.38 21.67
N ASN A 15 -22.31 8.02 20.39
CA ASN A 15 -21.17 7.43 19.67
C ASN A 15 -21.06 7.98 18.24
N LEU A 16 -19.85 8.30 17.82
CA LEU A 16 -19.51 8.72 16.45
C LEU A 16 -18.67 7.63 15.77
N TYR A 17 -19.16 7.06 14.68
CA TYR A 17 -18.37 6.14 13.85
C TYR A 17 -17.62 6.91 12.80
N ILE A 18 -16.30 6.84 12.82
CA ILE A 18 -15.45 7.70 11.99
C ILE A 18 -14.64 6.89 10.99
N SER A 19 -14.81 7.22 9.70
CA SER A 19 -13.98 6.66 8.63
C SER A 19 -12.49 7.04 8.80
N PRO A 20 -11.54 6.15 8.50
CA PRO A 20 -10.11 6.40 8.64
C PRO A 20 -9.61 7.65 7.92
N GLY A 21 -10.13 7.96 6.73
CA GLY A 21 -9.71 9.12 5.92
C GLY A 21 -10.13 10.50 6.46
N ILE A 22 -10.99 10.57 7.47
CA ILE A 22 -11.46 11.85 8.02
C ILE A 22 -10.38 12.46 8.92
N GLN A 23 -9.92 13.66 8.58
CA GLN A 23 -9.00 14.46 9.43
C GLN A 23 -9.80 15.23 10.48
N LEU A 24 -10.00 14.65 11.66
CA LEU A 24 -10.80 15.28 12.74
C LEU A 24 -10.33 16.68 13.11
N LYS A 25 -9.03 16.92 13.10
CA LYS A 25 -8.42 18.24 13.40
C LYS A 25 -8.83 19.37 12.45
N LYS A 26 -9.35 19.04 11.26
CA LYS A 26 -9.88 20.05 10.33
C LYS A 26 -11.28 20.54 10.71
N TYR A 27 -12.00 19.78 11.53
CA TYR A 27 -13.40 20.04 11.87
C TYR A 27 -13.58 20.42 13.33
N PHE A 28 -12.64 20.04 14.20
CA PHE A 28 -12.74 20.23 15.64
C PHE A 28 -11.48 20.84 16.23
N SER A 29 -11.66 21.76 17.19
CA SER A 29 -10.55 22.25 18.01
C SER A 29 -9.94 21.12 18.86
N VAL A 30 -8.68 21.26 19.27
CA VAL A 30 -7.98 20.25 20.09
C VAL A 30 -8.72 19.99 21.41
N SER A 31 -9.32 21.01 22.01
CA SER A 31 -10.10 20.92 23.24
C SER A 31 -11.38 20.09 23.07
N ASN A 32 -12.00 20.15 21.90
CA ASN A 32 -13.21 19.39 21.59
C ASN A 32 -12.93 17.96 21.14
N LEU A 33 -11.79 17.72 20.49
CA LEU A 33 -11.36 16.36 20.09
C LEU A 33 -11.24 15.42 21.31
N GLY A 34 -10.74 15.92 22.45
CA GLY A 34 -10.61 15.12 23.67
C GLY A 34 -11.95 14.70 24.29
N LYS A 35 -13.04 15.39 23.95
CA LYS A 35 -14.40 15.13 24.46
C LYS A 35 -15.21 14.23 23.51
N LEU A 36 -14.76 14.04 22.27
CA LEU A 36 -15.48 13.24 21.28
C LEU A 36 -15.42 11.74 21.61
N ASN A 37 -16.58 11.16 21.82
CA ASN A 37 -16.70 9.70 21.91
C ASN A 37 -16.85 9.12 20.50
N TYR A 38 -15.72 8.88 19.82
CA TYR A 38 -15.71 8.24 18.51
C TYR A 38 -15.23 6.79 18.58
N ILE A 39 -15.65 5.99 17.61
CA ILE A 39 -15.28 4.59 17.44
C ILE A 39 -14.69 4.43 16.03
N SER A 40 -13.48 3.89 15.92
CA SER A 40 -12.86 3.57 14.64
C SER A 40 -13.30 2.19 14.13
N ASP A 41 -13.02 1.91 12.86
CA ASP A 41 -13.23 0.59 12.26
C ASP A 41 -12.45 -0.52 12.98
N LEU A 42 -11.21 -0.23 13.39
CA LEU A 42 -10.39 -1.15 14.19
C LEU A 42 -11.02 -1.42 15.57
N ASP A 43 -11.43 -0.37 16.30
CA ASP A 43 -12.03 -0.53 17.63
C ASP A 43 -13.31 -1.38 17.55
N LEU A 44 -14.16 -1.10 16.54
CA LEU A 44 -15.41 -1.85 16.34
C LEU A 44 -15.14 -3.32 15.98
N PHE A 45 -14.16 -3.57 15.11
CA PHE A 45 -13.75 -4.93 14.75
C PHE A 45 -13.20 -5.68 15.97
N PHE A 46 -12.35 -5.06 16.76
CA PHE A 46 -11.77 -5.69 17.97
C PHE A 46 -12.82 -6.06 19.02
N GLN A 47 -13.86 -5.25 19.17
CA GLN A 47 -14.96 -5.50 20.12
C GLN A 47 -15.83 -6.71 19.70
N ASN A 48 -15.99 -6.93 18.40
CA ASN A 48 -16.99 -7.87 17.89
C ASN A 48 -16.39 -9.15 17.29
N ASN A 49 -15.09 -9.18 16.96
CA ASN A 49 -14.47 -10.35 16.37
C ASN A 49 -13.48 -11.03 17.36
N LYS A 50 -13.57 -12.36 17.47
CA LYS A 50 -12.80 -13.18 18.43
C LYS A 50 -11.54 -13.82 17.86
N SER A 51 -11.22 -13.64 16.57
CA SER A 51 -10.00 -14.17 15.96
C SER A 51 -8.73 -13.64 16.63
N LEU A 52 -7.63 -14.35 16.49
CA LEU A 52 -6.30 -13.82 16.77
C LEU A 52 -5.89 -12.82 15.69
N LYS A 53 -5.51 -11.62 16.08
CA LYS A 53 -5.28 -10.48 15.20
C LYS A 53 -3.79 -10.23 14.98
N ILE A 54 -3.36 -10.36 13.73
CA ILE A 54 -2.00 -10.08 13.29
C ILE A 54 -2.02 -8.76 12.53
N GLY A 55 -1.57 -7.69 13.17
CA GLY A 55 -1.52 -6.36 12.55
C GLY A 55 -0.25 -6.17 11.72
N VAL A 56 -0.39 -5.68 10.50
CA VAL A 56 0.74 -5.35 9.63
C VAL A 56 0.64 -3.88 9.21
N THR A 57 1.65 -3.09 9.55
CA THR A 57 1.78 -1.71 9.09
C THR A 57 3.16 -1.42 8.50
N GLY A 58 3.32 -0.24 7.93
CA GLY A 58 4.55 0.25 7.33
C GLY A 58 4.27 1.23 6.19
N THR A 59 5.29 1.81 5.60
CA THR A 59 5.13 2.65 4.40
C THR A 59 4.93 1.77 3.18
N ASN A 60 5.85 0.86 2.92
CA ASN A 60 5.83 -0.07 1.79
C ASN A 60 5.82 -1.52 2.26
N GLY A 61 5.40 -2.44 1.38
CA GLY A 61 5.45 -3.89 1.63
C GLY A 61 4.27 -4.49 2.41
N LYS A 62 3.43 -3.70 3.05
CA LYS A 62 2.28 -4.16 3.87
C LYS A 62 1.43 -5.24 3.20
N SER A 63 0.81 -4.92 2.08
CA SER A 63 -0.10 -5.85 1.38
C SER A 63 0.62 -7.11 0.90
N THR A 64 1.89 -6.99 0.53
CA THR A 64 2.72 -8.15 0.14
C THR A 64 2.92 -9.08 1.32
N LEU A 65 3.30 -8.55 2.48
CA LEU A 65 3.47 -9.34 3.69
C LEU A 65 2.15 -9.93 4.19
N VAL A 66 1.06 -9.15 4.19
CA VAL A 66 -0.30 -9.61 4.54
C VAL A 66 -0.73 -10.78 3.65
N ASN A 67 -0.49 -10.68 2.33
CA ASN A 67 -0.80 -11.74 1.40
C ASN A 67 -0.02 -13.03 1.71
N TYR A 68 1.29 -12.93 1.96
CA TYR A 68 2.10 -14.11 2.28
C TYR A 68 1.75 -14.71 3.64
N LEU A 69 1.50 -13.90 4.66
CA LEU A 69 1.03 -14.37 5.96
C LEU A 69 -0.29 -15.14 5.83
N ASN A 70 -1.25 -14.57 5.11
CA ASN A 70 -2.55 -15.19 4.91
C ASN A 70 -2.46 -16.51 4.12
N GLN A 71 -1.65 -16.55 3.06
CA GLN A 71 -1.41 -17.79 2.32
C GLN A 71 -0.74 -18.84 3.20
N THR A 72 0.32 -18.47 3.94
CA THR A 72 1.05 -19.37 4.82
C THR A 72 0.16 -19.92 5.93
N LEU A 73 -0.61 -19.07 6.59
CA LEU A 73 -1.57 -19.49 7.64
C LEU A 73 -2.63 -20.45 7.10
N ASN A 74 -3.15 -20.23 5.90
CA ASN A 74 -4.17 -21.08 5.30
C ASN A 74 -3.66 -22.48 4.89
N THR A 75 -2.36 -22.75 4.97
CA THR A 75 -1.83 -24.12 4.79
C THR A 75 -1.88 -24.97 6.06
N VAL A 76 -1.97 -24.35 7.23
CA VAL A 76 -1.92 -25.05 8.54
C VAL A 76 -3.10 -24.73 9.43
N SER A 77 -3.86 -23.67 9.12
CA SER A 77 -4.99 -23.21 9.92
C SER A 77 -5.99 -22.47 9.04
N SER A 78 -6.90 -21.69 9.62
CA SER A 78 -7.82 -20.84 8.87
C SER A 78 -7.53 -19.36 9.13
N SER A 79 -7.34 -18.58 8.06
CA SER A 79 -7.10 -17.16 8.15
C SER A 79 -7.84 -16.36 7.07
N VAL A 80 -7.96 -15.06 7.31
CA VAL A 80 -8.47 -14.07 6.36
C VAL A 80 -7.62 -12.81 6.40
N ALA A 81 -7.37 -12.22 5.24
CA ALA A 81 -6.70 -10.93 5.11
C ALA A 81 -7.73 -9.81 4.95
N LEU A 82 -7.68 -8.82 5.83
CA LEU A 82 -8.63 -7.72 5.92
C LEU A 82 -7.92 -6.36 6.07
N GLY A 83 -8.69 -5.29 5.98
CA GLY A 83 -8.27 -3.92 6.26
C GLY A 83 -8.00 -3.11 5.00
N ASN A 84 -6.88 -2.40 4.94
CA ASN A 84 -6.54 -1.50 3.82
C ASN A 84 -6.13 -2.24 2.52
N ILE A 85 -6.36 -3.53 2.42
CA ILE A 85 -6.02 -4.41 1.28
C ILE A 85 -7.19 -4.59 0.27
N GLY A 86 -8.25 -3.79 0.40
CA GLY A 86 -9.43 -3.88 -0.47
C GLY A 86 -10.51 -4.85 0.04
N ASN A 87 -10.35 -5.42 1.23
CA ASN A 87 -11.33 -6.27 1.91
C ASN A 87 -11.61 -5.65 3.30
N PRO A 88 -12.64 -4.81 3.45
CA PRO A 88 -12.87 -4.03 4.66
C PRO A 88 -13.11 -4.89 5.90
N LEU A 89 -12.67 -4.38 7.07
CA LEU A 89 -12.85 -5.05 8.35
C LEU A 89 -14.32 -5.28 8.68
N LEU A 90 -15.15 -4.24 8.51
CA LEU A 90 -16.53 -4.24 8.97
C LEU A 90 -17.44 -5.15 8.12
N ASP A 91 -17.14 -5.32 6.83
CA ASP A 91 -17.87 -6.26 5.96
C ASP A 91 -17.65 -7.71 6.37
N ASN A 92 -16.59 -7.97 7.13
CA ASN A 92 -16.18 -9.30 7.57
C ASN A 92 -16.16 -9.46 9.10
N ILE A 93 -16.86 -8.60 9.83
CA ILE A 93 -16.80 -8.53 11.29
C ILE A 93 -17.23 -9.85 11.97
N ASN A 94 -18.13 -10.60 11.33
CA ASN A 94 -18.71 -11.84 11.84
C ASN A 94 -18.00 -13.11 11.36
N HIS A 95 -16.85 -13.02 10.70
CA HIS A 95 -16.16 -14.23 10.26
C HIS A 95 -15.66 -15.07 11.45
N THR A 96 -15.52 -16.38 11.23
CA THR A 96 -15.14 -17.37 12.28
C THR A 96 -13.74 -17.98 12.05
N LYS A 97 -12.89 -17.33 11.25
CA LYS A 97 -11.51 -17.79 11.04
C LYS A 97 -10.70 -17.66 12.33
N LYS A 98 -9.74 -18.57 12.54
CA LYS A 98 -8.83 -18.53 13.70
C LYS A 98 -7.97 -17.27 13.70
N TYR A 99 -7.44 -16.88 12.54
CA TYR A 99 -6.58 -15.71 12.40
C TYR A 99 -7.20 -14.64 11.48
N THR A 100 -6.99 -13.38 11.84
CA THR A 100 -7.20 -12.23 10.96
C THR A 100 -5.87 -11.52 10.76
N VAL A 101 -5.40 -11.46 9.51
CA VAL A 101 -4.22 -10.67 9.13
C VAL A 101 -4.70 -9.31 8.65
N ILE A 102 -4.42 -8.26 9.42
CA ILE A 102 -4.97 -6.92 9.22
C ILE A 102 -3.90 -6.00 8.61
N GLU A 103 -4.12 -5.55 7.36
CA GLU A 103 -3.37 -4.41 6.84
C GLU A 103 -3.87 -3.13 7.48
N ALA A 104 -3.10 -2.53 8.37
CA ALA A 104 -3.45 -1.30 9.07
C ALA A 104 -2.71 -0.08 8.49
N SER A 105 -3.48 0.89 7.97
CA SER A 105 -2.96 2.20 7.54
C SER A 105 -2.62 3.08 8.74
N SER A 106 -1.78 4.11 8.53
CA SER A 106 -1.51 5.11 9.56
C SER A 106 -2.76 5.88 9.98
N PHE A 107 -3.72 6.04 9.05
CA PHE A 107 -5.00 6.71 9.31
C PHE A 107 -5.89 5.90 10.26
N GLN A 108 -5.96 4.59 10.10
CA GLN A 108 -6.67 3.68 11.00
C GLN A 108 -6.02 3.64 12.38
N LEU A 109 -4.68 3.48 12.41
CA LEU A 109 -3.93 3.43 13.66
C LEU A 109 -3.96 4.75 14.44
N GLU A 110 -3.98 5.92 13.76
CA GLU A 110 -4.13 7.21 14.44
C GLU A 110 -5.42 7.28 15.25
N LYS A 111 -6.52 6.73 14.71
CA LYS A 111 -7.86 6.78 15.31
C LYS A 111 -8.15 5.63 16.27
N MET A 112 -7.37 4.58 16.24
CA MET A 112 -7.51 3.45 17.15
C MET A 112 -7.34 3.91 18.59
N LYS A 113 -8.36 3.67 19.42
CA LYS A 113 -8.37 4.03 20.85
C LYS A 113 -7.63 3.02 21.69
N LYS A 114 -7.87 1.72 21.42
CA LYS A 114 -7.28 0.64 22.18
C LYS A 114 -6.67 -0.40 21.26
N ASN A 115 -5.41 -0.73 21.53
CA ASN A 115 -4.72 -1.77 20.78
C ASN A 115 -5.11 -3.16 21.27
N HIS A 116 -5.63 -3.99 20.37
CA HIS A 116 -5.99 -5.39 20.60
C HIS A 116 -5.36 -6.34 19.58
N PHE A 117 -4.24 -5.95 18.99
CA PHE A 117 -3.44 -6.88 18.20
C PHE A 117 -2.73 -7.89 19.11
N ASP A 118 -2.87 -9.18 18.78
CA ASP A 118 -2.13 -10.26 19.44
C ASP A 118 -0.67 -10.29 18.97
N PHE A 119 -0.46 -9.96 17.67
CA PHE A 119 0.85 -9.83 17.05
C PHE A 119 0.87 -8.61 16.15
N SER A 120 2.03 -7.97 16.05
CA SER A 120 2.22 -6.78 15.21
C SER A 120 3.49 -6.89 14.40
N ILE A 121 3.45 -6.48 13.12
CA ILE A 121 4.62 -6.47 12.25
C ILE A 121 4.70 -5.12 11.56
N ILE A 122 5.87 -4.48 11.65
CA ILE A 122 6.17 -3.21 10.99
C ILE A 122 7.19 -3.48 9.89
N THR A 123 6.80 -3.26 8.63
CA THR A 123 7.67 -3.50 7.47
C THR A 123 8.79 -2.48 7.37
N ASN A 124 8.44 -1.20 7.35
CA ASN A 124 9.35 -0.05 7.32
C ASN A 124 8.56 1.23 7.62
N ILE A 125 9.26 2.30 8.02
CA ILE A 125 8.66 3.63 8.18
C ILE A 125 9.56 4.63 7.43
N GLN A 126 9.05 5.17 6.35
CA GLN A 126 9.69 6.18 5.51
C GLN A 126 8.75 7.38 5.36
N ASN A 127 9.23 8.49 4.85
CA ASN A 127 8.44 9.69 4.68
C ASN A 127 7.26 9.46 3.72
N ASP A 128 6.03 9.64 4.19
CA ASP A 128 4.79 9.50 3.41
C ASP A 128 3.63 10.19 4.16
N HIS A 129 2.55 10.57 3.45
CA HIS A 129 1.32 11.13 4.02
C HIS A 129 1.52 12.34 4.97
N ILE A 130 2.50 13.20 4.67
CA ILE A 130 2.77 14.42 5.46
C ILE A 130 1.62 15.42 5.34
N ASP A 131 0.94 15.45 4.20
CA ASP A 131 -0.29 16.21 3.95
C ASP A 131 -1.40 15.89 4.97
N PHE A 132 -1.46 14.66 5.46
CA PHE A 132 -2.43 14.21 6.45
C PHE A 132 -1.90 14.38 7.88
N HIS A 133 -0.70 13.90 8.17
CA HIS A 133 -0.15 13.86 9.54
C HIS A 133 0.56 15.16 9.97
N GLY A 134 0.84 16.07 9.01
CA GLY A 134 1.53 17.34 9.23
C GLY A 134 3.06 17.23 9.24
N ASN A 135 3.63 16.14 9.80
CA ASN A 135 5.06 15.87 9.79
C ASN A 135 5.37 14.36 9.92
N TYR A 136 6.65 14.03 9.71
CA TYR A 136 7.13 12.64 9.77
C TYR A 136 6.95 11.99 11.14
N GLU A 137 7.21 12.73 12.23
CA GLU A 137 7.10 12.16 13.59
C GLU A 137 5.65 11.79 13.93
N ASN A 138 4.67 12.58 13.55
CA ASN A 138 3.26 12.25 13.73
C ASN A 138 2.87 11.01 12.93
N TYR A 139 3.34 10.90 11.67
CA TYR A 139 3.12 9.72 10.84
C TYR A 139 3.74 8.47 11.45
N LYS A 140 4.98 8.54 11.90
CA LYS A 140 5.71 7.47 12.58
C LYS A 140 4.98 7.05 13.86
N ASN A 141 4.62 8.01 14.70
CA ASN A 141 3.90 7.77 15.95
C ASN A 141 2.54 7.12 15.72
N ALA A 142 1.81 7.53 14.67
CA ALA A 142 0.56 6.87 14.29
C ALA A 142 0.79 5.39 13.97
N LYS A 143 1.85 5.03 13.22
CA LYS A 143 2.17 3.62 12.93
C LYS A 143 2.63 2.85 14.16
N LEU A 144 3.40 3.46 15.03
CA LEU A 144 3.88 2.81 16.26
C LEU A 144 2.76 2.46 17.26
N LYS A 145 1.57 3.04 17.11
CA LYS A 145 0.39 2.61 17.89
C LYS A 145 0.02 1.13 17.69
N ILE A 146 0.48 0.49 16.60
CA ILE A 146 0.29 -0.94 16.40
C ILE A 146 1.05 -1.78 17.41
N CYS A 147 2.12 -1.25 18.01
CA CYS A 147 2.92 -1.95 19.01
C CYS A 147 2.07 -2.21 20.26
N SER A 148 1.75 -3.46 20.49
CA SER A 148 0.94 -3.87 21.64
C SER A 148 1.80 -4.05 22.88
N GLU A 149 1.33 -3.62 24.05
CA GLU A 149 1.96 -3.91 25.35
C GLU A 149 1.89 -5.41 25.69
N LYS A 150 0.86 -6.11 25.19
CA LYS A 150 0.63 -7.54 25.46
C LYS A 150 1.08 -8.45 24.34
N GLY A 151 1.14 -7.94 23.10
CA GLY A 151 1.48 -8.69 21.92
C GLY A 151 2.94 -8.57 21.54
N LYS A 152 3.43 -9.54 20.78
CA LYS A 152 4.78 -9.49 20.21
C LYS A 152 4.82 -8.57 19.00
N THR A 153 5.71 -7.58 19.00
CA THR A 153 5.97 -6.70 17.86
C THR A 153 7.27 -7.09 17.16
N ILE A 154 7.22 -7.22 15.84
CA ILE A 154 8.37 -7.50 14.97
C ILE A 154 8.63 -6.31 14.07
N PHE A 155 9.86 -5.84 14.04
CA PHE A 155 10.34 -4.86 13.06
C PHE A 155 11.12 -5.62 11.97
N CYS A 156 10.66 -5.50 10.70
CA CYS A 156 11.36 -6.14 9.60
C CYS A 156 12.72 -5.49 9.36
N THR A 157 13.76 -6.31 9.29
CA THR A 157 15.14 -5.88 8.98
C THR A 157 15.52 -6.15 7.52
N THR A 158 14.63 -6.82 6.78
CA THR A 158 14.79 -7.20 5.37
C THR A 158 13.46 -7.06 4.65
N ASP A 159 13.49 -7.05 3.33
CA ASP A 159 12.33 -7.04 2.44
C ASP A 159 11.99 -8.43 1.88
N ASP A 160 12.62 -9.49 2.37
CA ASP A 160 12.21 -10.86 2.08
C ASP A 160 10.94 -11.22 2.87
N TYR A 161 9.82 -10.66 2.41
CA TYR A 161 8.52 -10.85 3.06
C TYR A 161 8.02 -12.30 3.00
N GLN A 162 8.54 -13.13 2.08
CA GLN A 162 8.23 -14.56 2.09
C GLN A 162 8.90 -15.26 3.27
N ALA A 163 10.20 -15.02 3.46
CA ALA A 163 10.94 -15.57 4.61
C ALA A 163 10.35 -15.08 5.93
N ILE A 164 10.00 -13.78 6.03
CA ILE A 164 9.35 -13.21 7.22
C ILE A 164 8.03 -13.92 7.52
N ALA A 165 7.15 -14.09 6.52
CA ALA A 165 5.85 -14.73 6.70
C ALA A 165 6.00 -16.19 7.13
N LYS A 166 6.90 -16.95 6.49
CA LYS A 166 7.18 -18.34 6.82
C LYS A 166 7.72 -18.48 8.25
N GLY A 167 8.73 -17.69 8.60
CA GLY A 167 9.35 -17.70 9.95
C GLY A 167 8.38 -17.28 11.04
N PHE A 168 7.56 -16.25 10.81
CA PHE A 168 6.54 -15.82 11.74
C PHE A 168 5.49 -16.91 11.99
N VAL A 169 4.93 -17.48 10.91
CA VAL A 169 3.88 -18.52 11.03
C VAL A 169 4.44 -19.79 11.67
N LEU A 170 5.66 -20.19 11.33
CA LEU A 170 6.32 -21.33 11.99
C LEU A 170 6.46 -21.12 13.51
N GLY A 171 6.68 -19.88 13.95
CA GLY A 171 6.77 -19.52 15.38
C GLY A 171 5.45 -19.61 16.15
N ILE A 172 4.29 -19.52 15.47
CA ILE A 172 2.96 -19.61 16.10
C ILE A 172 2.20 -20.91 15.75
N GLU A 173 2.56 -21.56 14.64
CA GLU A 173 2.02 -22.84 14.16
C GLU A 173 3.19 -23.77 13.79
N PRO A 174 3.78 -24.48 14.77
CA PRO A 174 4.99 -25.29 14.54
C PRO A 174 4.82 -26.46 13.58
N THR A 175 3.58 -26.83 13.23
CA THR A 175 3.27 -27.90 12.26
C THR A 175 3.45 -27.47 10.79
N LEU A 176 3.82 -26.19 10.54
CA LEU A 176 4.03 -25.66 9.21
C LEU A 176 5.14 -26.40 8.46
N ASN A 177 4.82 -26.97 7.30
CA ASN A 177 5.81 -27.52 6.39
C ASN A 177 6.28 -26.44 5.39
N VAL A 178 7.43 -25.81 5.70
CA VAL A 178 7.98 -24.69 4.93
C VAL A 178 8.43 -25.10 3.52
N GLU A 179 8.89 -26.34 3.33
CA GLU A 179 9.41 -26.85 2.04
C GLU A 179 8.34 -26.95 0.96
N LYS A 180 7.09 -27.20 1.36
CA LYS A 180 5.93 -27.34 0.46
C LYS A 180 5.24 -26.02 0.13
N LEU A 181 5.73 -24.89 0.66
CA LEU A 181 5.09 -23.60 0.47
C LEU A 181 5.49 -22.93 -0.84
N ASN A 182 4.52 -22.83 -1.74
CA ASN A 182 4.61 -22.00 -2.93
C ASN A 182 3.72 -20.75 -2.77
N LEU A 183 4.32 -19.60 -2.44
CA LEU A 183 3.61 -18.36 -2.19
C LEU A 183 3.54 -17.51 -3.46
N SER A 184 2.33 -17.13 -3.85
CA SER A 184 2.08 -16.30 -5.02
C SER A 184 2.11 -14.80 -4.69
N ASN A 185 2.65 -14.00 -5.60
CA ASN A 185 2.64 -12.55 -5.49
C ASN A 185 1.23 -11.97 -5.68
N LEU A 186 1.00 -10.78 -5.11
CA LEU A 186 -0.17 -9.99 -5.48
C LEU A 186 -0.03 -9.46 -6.91
N PRO A 187 -1.14 -9.33 -7.66
CA PRO A 187 -1.13 -8.67 -8.96
C PRO A 187 -0.56 -7.25 -8.88
N PHE A 188 0.06 -6.82 -9.96
CA PHE A 188 0.59 -5.46 -10.14
C PHE A 188 1.68 -5.05 -9.13
N ARG A 189 2.39 -6.03 -8.52
CA ARG A 189 3.55 -5.80 -7.63
C ARG A 189 4.76 -6.57 -8.15
N LEU A 190 5.58 -5.91 -8.94
CA LEU A 190 6.68 -6.53 -9.68
C LEU A 190 6.22 -7.82 -10.38
N GLN A 191 4.99 -7.81 -10.88
CA GLN A 191 4.38 -8.95 -11.53
C GLN A 191 5.03 -9.16 -12.90
N LYS A 192 5.74 -10.25 -13.07
CA LYS A 192 6.25 -10.68 -14.37
C LYS A 192 5.07 -11.20 -15.21
N ILE A 193 4.74 -10.51 -16.30
CA ILE A 193 3.64 -10.89 -17.20
C ILE A 193 4.11 -11.61 -18.47
N SER A 194 5.37 -11.37 -18.87
CA SER A 194 6.06 -12.16 -19.88
C SER A 194 7.58 -12.02 -19.70
N SER A 195 8.38 -12.64 -20.58
CA SER A 195 9.83 -12.47 -20.54
C SER A 195 10.20 -11.01 -20.75
N GLY A 196 10.92 -10.41 -19.79
CA GLY A 196 11.36 -9.01 -19.84
C GLY A 196 10.29 -7.97 -19.50
N ILE A 197 8.98 -8.31 -19.38
CA ILE A 197 7.92 -7.35 -19.13
C ILE A 197 7.35 -7.51 -17.72
N ILE A 198 7.45 -6.43 -16.93
CA ILE A 198 7.07 -6.40 -15.52
C ILE A 198 6.06 -5.29 -15.27
N ASN A 199 4.92 -5.66 -14.65
CA ASN A 199 3.89 -4.75 -14.22
C ASN A 199 4.00 -4.51 -12.72
N ASP A 200 4.31 -3.27 -12.35
CA ASP A 200 4.41 -2.77 -10.98
C ASP A 200 3.48 -1.58 -10.76
N SER A 201 2.27 -1.65 -11.33
CA SER A 201 1.28 -0.55 -11.24
C SER A 201 0.95 -0.14 -9.80
N LYS A 202 1.20 -0.99 -8.81
CA LYS A 202 1.04 -0.68 -7.38
C LYS A 202 2.14 0.25 -6.84
N SER A 203 3.19 0.53 -7.58
CA SER A 203 4.17 1.58 -7.25
C SER A 203 3.48 2.96 -7.28
N THR A 204 3.16 3.50 -6.10
CA THR A 204 2.39 4.74 -5.93
C THR A 204 3.17 5.84 -5.22
N ASN A 205 4.47 5.68 -5.06
CA ASN A 205 5.41 6.66 -4.51
C ASN A 205 6.82 6.46 -5.08
N SER A 206 7.66 7.49 -4.95
CA SER A 206 9.04 7.50 -5.45
C SER A 206 9.90 6.39 -4.84
N ALA A 207 9.72 6.11 -3.55
CA ALA A 207 10.48 5.06 -2.86
C ALA A 207 10.20 3.67 -3.46
N SER A 208 8.95 3.37 -3.82
CA SER A 208 8.59 2.09 -4.46
C SER A 208 9.12 2.00 -5.89
N LEU A 209 9.13 3.09 -6.65
CA LEU A 209 9.73 3.16 -7.98
C LEU A 209 11.24 2.87 -7.93
N LEU A 210 11.97 3.58 -7.07
CA LEU A 210 13.43 3.39 -6.91
C LEU A 210 13.75 1.98 -6.40
N TYR A 211 12.94 1.45 -5.48
CA TYR A 211 13.06 0.07 -5.03
C TYR A 211 12.92 -0.93 -6.18
N ALA A 212 11.91 -0.76 -7.06
CA ALA A 212 11.70 -1.63 -8.21
C ALA A 212 12.91 -1.64 -9.15
N ILE A 213 13.43 -0.46 -9.50
CA ILE A 213 14.61 -0.31 -10.35
C ILE A 213 15.82 -1.00 -9.74
N ASN A 214 16.10 -0.77 -8.46
CA ASN A 214 17.26 -1.30 -7.75
C ASN A 214 17.17 -2.82 -7.55
N LYS A 215 16.02 -3.33 -7.09
CA LYS A 215 15.78 -4.76 -6.87
C LYS A 215 15.95 -5.59 -8.12
N LEU A 216 15.52 -5.07 -9.25
CA LEU A 216 15.63 -5.74 -10.55
C LEU A 216 16.98 -5.46 -11.25
N ASN A 217 17.83 -4.59 -10.70
CA ASN A 217 18.97 -4.02 -11.42
C ASN A 217 18.60 -3.59 -12.84
N PHE A 218 17.46 -2.90 -12.97
CA PHE A 218 16.75 -2.72 -14.22
C PHE A 218 17.53 -1.82 -15.19
N ARG A 219 17.64 -2.25 -16.46
CA ARG A 219 18.36 -1.55 -17.54
C ARG A 219 17.53 -1.32 -18.80
N GLY A 220 16.27 -1.79 -18.82
CA GLY A 220 15.36 -1.67 -19.95
C GLY A 220 14.63 -0.32 -20.00
N ASP A 221 13.42 -0.35 -20.53
CA ASP A 221 12.54 0.81 -20.70
C ASP A 221 11.62 0.96 -19.50
N LEU A 222 11.69 2.10 -18.83
CA LEU A 222 10.86 2.43 -17.68
C LEU A 222 9.65 3.29 -18.12
N ILE A 223 8.46 2.93 -17.67
CA ILE A 223 7.24 3.70 -17.92
C ILE A 223 6.70 4.26 -16.61
N ILE A 224 6.54 5.59 -16.55
CA ILE A 224 6.10 6.39 -15.39
C ILE A 224 4.82 7.16 -15.74
N CYS A 225 3.91 7.31 -14.77
CA CYS A 225 2.72 8.16 -14.90
C CYS A 225 2.10 8.48 -13.54
N GLY A 226 1.00 9.25 -13.54
CA GLY A 226 0.19 9.54 -12.36
C GLY A 226 0.52 10.90 -11.73
N ASN A 227 -0.10 11.20 -10.59
CA ASN A 227 -0.03 12.53 -9.97
C ASN A 227 1.13 12.62 -8.98
N PRO A 228 2.17 13.48 -9.22
CA PRO A 228 3.33 13.62 -8.34
C PRO A 228 3.06 14.44 -7.08
N ASN A 229 1.91 15.12 -6.95
CA ASN A 229 1.63 16.08 -5.89
C ASN A 229 1.47 15.47 -4.49
N LYS A 230 1.48 14.13 -4.39
CA LYS A 230 1.45 13.43 -3.10
C LYS A 230 2.76 13.57 -2.32
N GLU A 231 3.87 13.69 -3.02
CA GLU A 231 5.22 13.79 -2.45
C GLU A 231 5.84 15.14 -2.80
N ASN A 232 6.39 15.82 -1.82
CA ASN A 232 6.96 17.16 -1.96
C ASN A 232 8.45 17.09 -2.32
N TYR A 233 8.83 16.34 -3.37
CA TYR A 233 10.21 16.32 -3.85
C TYR A 233 10.41 17.26 -5.07
N LYS A 234 11.52 17.98 -5.06
CA LYS A 234 11.85 18.94 -6.13
C LYS A 234 12.50 18.27 -7.32
N GLU A 235 13.31 17.24 -7.09
CA GLU A 235 14.03 16.48 -8.10
C GLU A 235 14.12 15.00 -7.73
N LEU A 236 13.94 14.12 -8.73
CA LEU A 236 14.13 12.69 -8.60
C LEU A 236 15.04 12.18 -9.72
N HIS A 237 16.25 11.77 -9.37
CA HIS A 237 17.22 11.21 -10.30
C HIS A 237 16.94 9.72 -10.55
N ILE A 238 16.63 9.36 -11.78
CA ILE A 238 16.44 7.99 -12.22
C ILE A 238 17.74 7.47 -12.81
N LYS A 239 18.26 6.39 -12.25
CA LYS A 239 19.50 5.72 -12.70
C LYS A 239 19.18 4.26 -13.02
N GLY A 240 19.76 3.76 -14.09
CA GLY A 240 19.65 2.35 -14.48
C GLY A 240 18.91 2.13 -15.78
N PRO A 241 17.64 2.51 -15.92
CA PRO A 241 16.91 2.36 -17.17
C PRO A 241 17.63 2.99 -18.37
N ARG A 242 17.49 2.41 -19.57
CA ARG A 242 18.05 2.99 -20.81
C ARG A 242 17.19 4.15 -21.34
N ARG A 243 15.87 4.09 -21.14
CA ARG A 243 14.91 5.14 -21.51
C ARG A 243 13.85 5.27 -20.43
N VAL A 244 13.32 6.49 -20.25
CA VAL A 244 12.19 6.78 -19.38
C VAL A 244 11.08 7.39 -20.22
N PHE A 245 9.93 6.73 -20.23
CA PHE A 245 8.71 7.19 -20.88
C PHE A 245 7.73 7.70 -19.82
N ILE A 246 7.27 8.93 -19.98
CA ILE A 246 6.28 9.55 -19.11
C ILE A 246 5.00 9.76 -19.91
N TYR A 247 3.84 9.41 -19.32
CA TYR A 247 2.56 9.70 -19.99
C TYR A 247 1.48 10.20 -19.02
N GLY A 248 0.36 10.65 -19.59
CA GLY A 248 -0.84 11.05 -18.88
C GLY A 248 -0.95 12.54 -18.62
N LYS A 249 -1.95 12.92 -17.83
CA LYS A 249 -2.30 14.33 -17.57
C LYS A 249 -1.18 15.11 -16.88
N HIS A 250 -0.44 14.48 -16.00
CA HIS A 250 0.65 15.10 -15.24
C HIS A 250 2.05 14.94 -15.87
N ARG A 251 2.14 14.56 -17.15
CA ARG A 251 3.43 14.29 -17.81
C ARG A 251 4.41 15.47 -17.78
N ASN A 252 3.91 16.71 -17.90
CA ASN A 252 4.77 17.91 -17.87
C ASN A 252 5.29 18.21 -16.46
N GLU A 253 4.47 17.98 -15.42
CA GLU A 253 4.91 18.12 -14.03
C GLU A 253 5.98 17.07 -13.70
N LEU A 254 5.76 15.82 -14.13
CA LEU A 254 6.74 14.74 -13.96
C LEU A 254 8.05 15.00 -14.71
N LEU A 255 7.98 15.55 -15.93
CA LEU A 255 9.16 15.93 -16.71
C LEU A 255 10.04 16.96 -15.98
N ASN A 256 9.42 17.92 -15.30
CA ASN A 256 10.15 18.92 -14.52
C ASN A 256 10.87 18.34 -13.31
N ILE A 257 10.29 17.29 -12.71
CA ILE A 257 10.79 16.65 -11.49
C ILE A 257 11.82 15.57 -11.78
N LEU A 258 11.57 14.73 -12.80
CA LEU A 258 12.41 13.58 -13.11
C LEU A 258 13.66 14.00 -13.89
N LYS A 259 14.81 13.47 -13.48
CA LYS A 259 16.11 13.70 -14.15
C LYS A 259 16.65 12.38 -14.69
N HIS A 260 16.77 12.33 -16.02
CA HIS A 260 17.32 11.20 -16.76
C HIS A 260 17.82 11.66 -18.13
N GLU A 261 18.88 11.05 -18.67
CA GLU A 261 19.50 11.44 -19.93
C GLU A 261 18.59 11.21 -21.14
N ASN A 262 17.77 10.16 -21.10
CA ASN A 262 16.89 9.77 -22.19
C ASN A 262 15.44 9.66 -21.69
N ILE A 263 14.75 10.79 -21.67
CA ILE A 263 13.36 10.93 -21.19
C ILE A 263 12.47 11.47 -22.30
N SER A 264 11.27 10.90 -22.45
CA SER A 264 10.27 11.31 -23.43
C SER A 264 8.88 11.33 -22.84
N THR A 265 8.02 12.24 -23.33
CA THR A 265 6.65 12.40 -22.84
C THR A 265 5.62 12.06 -23.92
N PHE A 266 4.49 11.49 -23.47
CA PHE A 266 3.40 11.01 -24.31
C PHE A 266 2.04 11.41 -23.74
N VAL A 267 1.01 11.45 -24.58
CA VAL A 267 -0.35 11.75 -24.13
C VAL A 267 -0.95 10.52 -23.43
N ASN A 268 -0.74 9.33 -23.99
CA ASN A 268 -1.31 8.08 -23.51
C ASN A 268 -0.32 6.91 -23.61
N LEU A 269 -0.70 5.80 -23.00
CA LEU A 269 0.12 4.60 -22.96
C LEU A 269 0.20 3.88 -24.33
N ASP A 270 -0.84 3.97 -25.17
CA ASP A 270 -0.85 3.39 -26.52
C ASP A 270 0.28 3.94 -27.41
N GLU A 271 0.57 5.24 -27.31
CA GLU A 271 1.68 5.87 -28.07
C GLU A 271 3.02 5.24 -27.70
N ILE A 272 3.23 4.92 -26.42
CA ILE A 272 4.45 4.26 -25.95
C ILE A 272 4.54 2.84 -26.52
N PHE A 273 3.45 2.07 -26.47
CA PHE A 273 3.43 0.72 -27.02
C PHE A 273 3.63 0.70 -28.54
N ASN A 274 3.15 1.70 -29.28
CA ASN A 274 3.41 1.84 -30.70
C ASN A 274 4.89 2.02 -31.02
N ILE A 275 5.68 2.64 -30.13
CA ILE A 275 7.13 2.72 -30.28
C ILE A 275 7.77 1.38 -29.92
N LEU A 276 7.41 0.83 -28.75
CA LEU A 276 8.02 -0.38 -28.19
C LEU A 276 7.77 -1.63 -29.03
N LYS A 277 6.67 -1.71 -29.81
CA LYS A 277 6.39 -2.88 -30.66
C LYS A 277 7.48 -3.16 -31.71
N ASN A 278 8.19 -2.13 -32.13
CA ASN A 278 9.23 -2.23 -33.14
C ASN A 278 10.63 -2.54 -32.53
N ASP A 279 10.77 -2.50 -31.21
CA ASP A 279 12.02 -2.79 -30.54
C ASP A 279 12.29 -4.31 -30.51
N LYS A 280 13.53 -4.69 -30.80
CA LYS A 280 13.96 -6.09 -30.71
C LYS A 280 14.02 -6.61 -29.28
N ASN A 281 14.39 -5.76 -28.35
CA ASN A 281 14.48 -6.08 -26.93
C ASN A 281 13.35 -5.40 -26.18
N LYS A 282 12.47 -6.19 -25.56
CA LYS A 282 11.27 -5.75 -24.85
C LYS A 282 11.41 -5.88 -23.34
N ASP A 283 12.53 -5.38 -22.78
CA ASP A 283 12.68 -5.25 -21.34
C ASP A 283 11.94 -4.00 -20.87
N ILE A 284 10.76 -4.17 -20.31
CA ILE A 284 9.84 -3.09 -19.92
C ILE A 284 9.48 -3.22 -18.45
N LEU A 285 9.70 -2.16 -17.69
CA LEU A 285 9.19 -1.99 -16.33
C LEU A 285 8.12 -0.91 -16.31
N PHE A 286 6.89 -1.31 -16.06
CA PHE A 286 5.81 -0.39 -15.75
C PHE A 286 5.74 -0.16 -14.25
N SER A 287 6.40 0.87 -13.75
CA SER A 287 6.43 1.27 -12.34
C SER A 287 6.13 2.76 -12.22
N PRO A 288 4.86 3.13 -12.09
CA PRO A 288 4.39 4.52 -12.16
C PRO A 288 5.01 5.48 -11.15
N GLY A 289 5.37 5.02 -9.96
CA GLY A 289 6.00 5.84 -8.92
C GLY A 289 5.08 6.91 -8.31
N ASN A 290 3.81 6.96 -8.72
CA ASN A 290 2.84 7.96 -8.29
C ASN A 290 1.43 7.36 -8.18
N PRO A 291 0.53 7.96 -7.38
CA PRO A 291 -0.90 7.65 -7.40
C PRO A 291 -1.48 7.73 -8.82
N SER A 292 -2.57 7.00 -9.07
CA SER A 292 -3.19 6.91 -10.41
C SER A 292 -3.63 8.27 -10.98
N GLY A 293 -3.87 9.25 -10.10
CA GLY A 293 -4.25 10.61 -10.52
C GLY A 293 -5.65 10.64 -11.14
N ASN A 294 -5.78 11.46 -12.19
CA ASN A 294 -7.03 11.61 -12.95
C ASN A 294 -7.05 10.80 -14.26
N ASP A 295 -6.03 9.95 -14.48
CA ASP A 295 -5.95 9.11 -15.68
C ASP A 295 -6.66 7.77 -15.45
N TYR A 296 -6.68 7.27 -14.21
CA TYR A 296 -7.31 6.02 -13.80
C TYR A 296 -7.97 6.17 -12.43
N SER A 297 -9.03 5.42 -12.18
CA SER A 297 -9.72 5.42 -10.87
C SER A 297 -8.83 4.82 -9.75
N ASN A 298 -7.95 3.87 -10.09
CA ASN A 298 -7.04 3.22 -9.16
C ASN A 298 -5.89 2.50 -9.88
N PHE A 299 -4.97 1.93 -9.09
CA PHE A 299 -3.82 1.20 -9.63
C PHE A 299 -4.19 -0.13 -10.32
N ILE A 300 -5.35 -0.72 -10.01
CA ILE A 300 -5.81 -1.98 -10.63
C ILE A 300 -6.21 -1.71 -12.06
N GLU A 301 -7.07 -0.71 -12.29
CA GLU A 301 -7.46 -0.28 -13.64
C GLU A 301 -6.23 0.10 -14.47
N ARG A 302 -5.30 0.84 -13.89
CA ARG A 302 -4.04 1.23 -14.53
C ARG A 302 -3.19 0.02 -14.91
N GLY A 303 -3.06 -0.95 -14.02
CA GLY A 303 -2.31 -2.18 -14.26
C GLY A 303 -2.96 -3.08 -15.30
N GLN A 304 -4.29 -3.17 -15.29
CA GLN A 304 -5.06 -3.93 -16.28
C GLN A 304 -4.94 -3.32 -17.68
N HIS A 305 -5.00 -2.00 -17.79
CA HIS A 305 -4.80 -1.32 -19.06
C HIS A 305 -3.41 -1.62 -19.66
N PHE A 306 -2.35 -1.60 -18.84
CA PHE A 306 -1.02 -2.00 -19.28
C PHE A 306 -0.99 -3.47 -19.79
N ASN A 307 -1.62 -4.40 -19.07
CA ASN A 307 -1.70 -5.80 -19.50
C ASN A 307 -2.43 -5.97 -20.84
N ASN A 308 -3.56 -5.28 -21.02
CA ASN A 308 -4.34 -5.32 -22.26
C ASN A 308 -3.55 -4.79 -23.46
N LEU A 309 -2.77 -3.72 -23.26
CA LEU A 309 -1.90 -3.20 -24.31
C LEU A 309 -0.74 -4.14 -24.63
N LYS A 310 -0.17 -4.80 -23.62
CA LYS A 310 0.84 -5.85 -23.84
C LYS A 310 0.29 -6.96 -24.74
N GLU A 311 -0.91 -7.46 -24.45
CA GLU A 311 -1.58 -8.47 -25.29
C GLU A 311 -1.83 -7.96 -26.71
N LYS A 312 -2.35 -6.72 -26.83
CA LYS A 312 -2.65 -6.11 -28.15
C LYS A 312 -1.43 -5.93 -29.05
N TYR A 313 -0.27 -5.59 -28.48
CA TYR A 313 0.91 -5.15 -29.26
C TYR A 313 2.02 -6.19 -29.34
N PHE A 314 2.07 -7.17 -28.42
CA PHE A 314 3.19 -8.10 -28.29
C PHE A 314 2.78 -9.58 -28.40
N ASP A 315 1.50 -9.91 -28.33
CA ASP A 315 0.92 -11.25 -28.60
C ASP A 315 0.25 -11.29 -29.95
#